data_849f277ebcdb572d467cef464921437b
#
_entry.id   849f277ebcdb572d467cef464921437b
#
_cell.length_a   1.000
_cell.length_b   1.000
_cell.length_c   1.000
_cell.angle_alpha   90.00
_cell.angle_beta   90.00
_cell.angle_gamma   90.00
#
_symmetry.space_group_name_H-M   'P 1'
#
loop_
_entity.id
_entity.type
_entity.pdbx_description
1 polymer ?
#
loop_
_entity_poly.entity_id
_entity_poly.type
_entity_poly.pdbx_seq_one_letter_code
_entity_poly.pdbx_strand_id
1 'polypeptide(L)'
;MNNSSRALGLIEVIGYPTAVVAADAALKASNVSLSTISKVGSGIMTVQLVGDVAAIRSAVEAGAMSAKEVGTLRTTHVIPRYDTQLESKLVKNNKNSQDSNQESQPHSTQLTEDELRTKTNADLKNLITALEIKTDDQFLKTAKKDELITTIMTNSHPKEANNGIDG
;
A
#
# COMPACT_ATOMS: atom_id res chain seq x y z
N MET A 1 21.21 12.12 9.77
CA MET A 1 20.46 11.39 8.74
C MET A 1 19.85 12.42 7.81
N ASN A 2 20.24 12.37 6.54
CA ASN A 2 19.95 13.43 5.58
C ASN A 2 18.44 13.54 5.34
N ASN A 3 17.87 14.64 5.77
CA ASN A 3 16.55 15.09 5.33
C ASN A 3 16.71 15.61 3.89
N SER A 4 16.98 14.69 2.97
CA SER A 4 17.04 15.01 1.55
C SER A 4 15.69 15.55 1.14
N SER A 5 15.69 16.76 0.61
CA SER A 5 14.51 17.50 0.15
C SER A 5 13.76 16.65 -0.86
N ARG A 6 12.67 15.99 -0.44
CA ARG A 6 11.84 15.20 -1.33
C ARG A 6 11.07 16.11 -2.26
N ALA A 7 11.15 15.82 -3.54
CA ALA A 7 10.34 16.46 -4.55
C ALA A 7 9.13 15.61 -4.90
N LEU A 8 8.07 16.26 -5.35
CA LEU A 8 6.84 15.64 -5.87
C LEU A 8 6.75 15.94 -7.37
N GLY A 9 6.62 14.88 -8.17
CA GLY A 9 6.33 14.94 -9.60
C GLY A 9 4.89 14.60 -9.87
N LEU A 10 4.24 15.37 -10.72
CA LEU A 10 2.85 15.20 -11.14
C LEU A 10 2.78 15.11 -12.66
N ILE A 11 2.08 14.09 -13.17
CA ILE A 11 1.78 13.94 -14.60
C ILE A 11 0.28 13.72 -14.72
N GLU A 12 -0.45 14.64 -15.34
CA GLU A 12 -1.87 14.53 -15.61
C GLU A 12 -2.14 14.13 -17.05
N VAL A 13 -2.92 13.07 -17.23
CA VAL A 13 -3.25 12.48 -18.51
C VAL A 13 -4.75 12.16 -18.62
N ILE A 14 -5.24 11.90 -19.81
CA ILE A 14 -6.57 11.36 -20.03
C ILE A 14 -6.48 9.84 -20.19
N GLY A 15 -7.25 9.13 -19.36
CA GLY A 15 -7.39 7.68 -19.39
C GLY A 15 -6.36 6.93 -18.56
N TYR A 16 -6.80 5.83 -18.00
CA TYR A 16 -5.96 4.97 -17.14
C TYR A 16 -4.79 4.31 -17.91
N PRO A 17 -4.96 3.78 -19.14
CA PRO A 17 -3.84 3.21 -19.89
C PRO A 17 -2.71 4.21 -20.12
N THR A 18 -3.03 5.47 -20.47
CA THR A 18 -2.05 6.54 -20.64
C THR A 18 -1.31 6.83 -19.33
N ALA A 19 -2.00 6.79 -18.19
CA ALA A 19 -1.39 7.00 -16.88
C ALA A 19 -0.41 5.87 -16.52
N VAL A 20 -0.74 4.62 -16.84
CA VAL A 20 0.15 3.47 -16.60
C VAL A 20 1.42 3.58 -17.43
N VAL A 21 1.31 3.92 -18.72
CA VAL A 21 2.47 4.11 -19.61
C VAL A 21 3.35 5.26 -19.12
N ALA A 22 2.74 6.38 -18.71
CA ALA A 22 3.47 7.51 -18.14
C ALA A 22 4.24 7.12 -16.87
N ALA A 23 3.58 6.37 -15.97
CA ALA A 23 4.19 5.91 -14.73
C ALA A 23 5.36 4.94 -14.99
N ASP A 24 5.17 3.96 -15.86
CA ASP A 24 6.20 2.98 -16.24
C ASP A 24 7.45 3.66 -16.82
N ALA A 25 7.26 4.56 -17.78
CA ALA A 25 8.35 5.32 -18.38
C ALA A 25 9.11 6.17 -17.36
N ALA A 26 8.38 6.85 -16.48
CA ALA A 26 8.96 7.66 -15.40
C ALA A 26 9.81 6.83 -14.44
N LEU A 27 9.32 5.67 -14.00
CA LEU A 27 10.01 4.77 -13.07
C LEU A 27 11.26 4.14 -13.69
N LYS A 28 11.26 3.90 -15.00
CA LYS A 28 12.41 3.37 -15.73
C LYS A 28 13.48 4.42 -16.01
N ALA A 29 13.08 5.69 -16.14
CA ALA A 29 14.00 6.78 -16.48
C ALA A 29 14.89 7.23 -15.31
N SER A 30 14.42 7.11 -14.07
CA SER A 30 15.12 7.65 -12.90
C SER A 30 14.77 6.90 -11.62
N ASN A 31 15.64 7.04 -10.62
CA ASN A 31 15.41 6.46 -9.29
C ASN A 31 14.36 7.28 -8.52
N VAL A 32 13.10 7.03 -8.80
CA VAL A 32 11.93 7.63 -8.15
C VAL A 32 10.96 6.55 -7.70
N SER A 33 10.05 6.92 -6.80
CA SER A 33 9.00 6.02 -6.33
C SER A 33 7.63 6.52 -6.80
N LEU A 34 6.77 5.60 -7.22
CA LEU A 34 5.37 5.88 -7.50
C LEU A 34 4.62 6.01 -6.16
N SER A 35 4.04 7.19 -5.91
CA SER A 35 3.18 7.39 -4.74
C SER A 35 1.78 6.86 -5.01
N THR A 36 1.16 7.30 -6.11
CA THR A 36 -0.17 6.84 -6.51
C THR A 36 -0.49 7.18 -7.96
N ILE A 37 -1.49 6.48 -8.51
CA ILE A 37 -2.23 6.89 -9.71
C ILE A 37 -3.67 7.13 -9.27
N SER A 38 -4.14 8.37 -9.30
CA SER A 38 -5.45 8.76 -8.82
C SER A 38 -6.34 9.31 -9.93
N LYS A 39 -7.65 9.01 -9.82
CA LYS A 39 -8.67 9.57 -10.71
C LYS A 39 -9.12 10.92 -10.14
N VAL A 40 -9.00 11.98 -10.94
CA VAL A 40 -9.45 13.33 -10.58
C VAL A 40 -10.91 13.56 -10.98
N GLY A 41 -11.30 13.07 -12.14
CA GLY A 41 -12.63 13.22 -12.70
C GLY A 41 -12.58 13.43 -14.22
N SER A 42 -13.70 13.34 -14.91
CA SER A 42 -13.78 13.54 -16.37
C SER A 42 -12.74 12.78 -17.19
N GLY A 43 -12.36 11.58 -16.73
CA GLY A 43 -11.33 10.77 -17.39
C GLY A 43 -9.88 11.20 -17.08
N ILE A 44 -9.67 12.25 -16.30
CA ILE A 44 -8.34 12.72 -15.91
C ILE A 44 -7.76 11.80 -14.82
N MET A 45 -6.53 11.39 -15.04
CA MET A 45 -5.72 10.60 -14.12
C MET A 45 -4.45 11.37 -13.78
N THR A 46 -4.05 11.34 -12.51
CA THR A 46 -2.81 11.96 -12.03
C THR A 46 -1.86 10.88 -11.54
N VAL A 47 -0.68 10.82 -12.14
CA VAL A 47 0.46 10.03 -11.66
C VAL A 47 1.26 10.90 -10.69
N GLN A 48 1.51 10.39 -9.49
CA GLN A 48 2.28 11.09 -8.45
C GLN A 48 3.57 10.31 -8.17
N LEU A 49 4.70 11.00 -8.28
CA LEU A 49 6.04 10.46 -8.10
C LEU A 49 6.76 11.20 -6.98
N VAL A 50 7.54 10.49 -6.19
CA VAL A 50 8.35 11.08 -5.11
C VAL A 50 9.81 10.65 -5.24
N GLY A 51 10.73 11.56 -4.95
CA GLY A 51 12.17 11.32 -5.07
C GLY A 51 13.00 12.58 -4.97
N ASP A 52 14.26 12.51 -5.36
CA ASP A 52 15.11 13.69 -5.49
C ASP A 52 14.66 14.61 -6.62
N VAL A 53 14.87 15.92 -6.47
CA VAL A 53 14.46 16.95 -7.44
C VAL A 53 14.95 16.64 -8.85
N ALA A 54 16.24 16.28 -9.01
CA ALA A 54 16.81 15.97 -10.31
C ALA A 54 16.20 14.71 -10.93
N ALA A 55 16.05 13.64 -10.13
CA ALA A 55 15.42 12.40 -10.54
C ALA A 55 13.95 12.61 -10.94
N ILE A 56 13.20 13.39 -10.17
CA ILE A 56 11.79 13.71 -10.45
C ILE A 56 11.65 14.50 -11.76
N ARG A 57 12.54 15.47 -12.04
CA ARG A 57 12.51 16.20 -13.31
C ARG A 57 12.65 15.26 -14.51
N SER A 58 13.66 14.40 -14.49
CA SER A 58 13.91 13.41 -15.57
C SER A 58 12.77 12.41 -15.70
N ALA A 59 12.23 11.91 -14.57
CA ALA A 59 11.10 10.98 -14.55
C ALA A 59 9.84 11.61 -15.14
N VAL A 60 9.49 12.83 -14.73
CA VAL A 60 8.31 13.54 -15.24
C VAL A 60 8.42 13.83 -16.72
N GLU A 61 9.62 14.21 -17.20
CA GLU A 61 9.87 14.45 -18.62
C GLU A 61 9.68 13.16 -19.45
N ALA A 62 10.30 12.06 -19.04
CA ALA A 62 10.18 10.76 -19.72
C ALA A 62 8.74 10.26 -19.72
N GLY A 63 8.05 10.32 -18.57
CA GLY A 63 6.65 9.93 -18.47
C GLY A 63 5.72 10.78 -19.33
N ALA A 64 5.98 12.08 -19.42
CA ALA A 64 5.23 13.01 -20.26
C ALA A 64 5.42 12.73 -21.74
N MET A 65 6.64 12.39 -22.17
CA MET A 65 6.93 12.00 -23.57
C MET A 65 6.17 10.75 -23.96
N SER A 66 6.29 9.69 -23.16
CA SER A 66 5.58 8.42 -23.44
C SER A 66 4.05 8.57 -23.37
N ALA A 67 3.54 9.41 -22.48
CA ALA A 67 2.11 9.70 -22.42
C ALA A 67 1.58 10.33 -23.71
N LYS A 68 2.35 11.24 -24.35
CA LYS A 68 1.97 11.89 -25.60
C LYS A 68 1.91 10.92 -26.79
N GLU A 69 2.72 9.86 -26.76
CA GLU A 69 2.74 8.85 -27.83
C GLU A 69 1.50 7.96 -27.83
N VAL A 70 0.93 7.68 -26.65
CA VAL A 70 -0.18 6.71 -26.50
C VAL A 70 -1.52 7.35 -26.16
N GLY A 71 -1.54 8.67 -25.82
CA GLY A 71 -2.76 9.33 -25.43
C GLY A 71 -2.60 10.84 -25.24
N THR A 72 -3.47 11.42 -24.41
CA THR A 72 -3.48 12.86 -24.19
C THR A 72 -2.80 13.21 -22.86
N LEU A 73 -1.67 13.91 -22.95
CA LEU A 73 -1.06 14.60 -21.82
C LEU A 73 -1.82 15.92 -21.54
N ARG A 74 -2.22 16.14 -20.29
CA ARG A 74 -2.87 17.39 -19.85
C ARG A 74 -1.86 18.39 -19.37
N THR A 75 -1.10 18.03 -18.32
CA THR A 75 -0.09 18.89 -17.72
C THR A 75 0.92 18.08 -16.93
N THR A 76 2.05 18.71 -16.63
CA THR A 76 3.05 18.18 -15.70
C THR A 76 3.46 19.25 -14.73
N HIS A 77 3.83 18.85 -13.51
CA HIS A 77 4.36 19.76 -12.52
C HIS A 77 5.41 19.09 -11.63
N VAL A 78 6.40 19.88 -11.19
CA VAL A 78 7.41 19.42 -10.23
C VAL A 78 7.44 20.40 -9.06
N ILE A 79 7.22 19.88 -7.86
CA ILE A 79 7.35 20.61 -6.60
C ILE A 79 8.69 20.22 -5.98
N PRO A 80 9.73 21.06 -6.05
CA PRO A 80 11.09 20.69 -5.64
C PRO A 80 11.23 20.36 -4.16
N ARG A 81 10.39 20.94 -3.33
CA ARG A 81 10.34 20.68 -1.90
C ARG A 81 8.91 20.82 -1.42
N TYR A 82 8.26 19.70 -1.16
CA TYR A 82 6.95 19.74 -0.56
C TYR A 82 7.05 19.67 0.97
N ASP A 83 6.05 20.21 1.66
CA ASP A 83 5.99 20.20 3.12
C ASP A 83 5.86 18.76 3.64
N THR A 84 6.68 18.39 4.62
CA THR A 84 6.70 17.04 5.21
C THR A 84 5.36 16.62 5.84
N GLN A 85 4.52 17.58 6.24
CA GLN A 85 3.17 17.29 6.71
C GLN A 85 2.28 16.63 5.64
N LEU A 86 2.58 16.87 4.35
CA LEU A 86 1.88 16.23 3.23
C LEU A 86 2.33 14.79 3.02
N GLU A 87 3.50 14.39 3.51
CA GLU A 87 4.05 13.04 3.31
C GLU A 87 3.08 11.96 3.80
N SER A 88 2.46 12.15 4.95
CA SER A 88 1.47 11.21 5.50
C SER A 88 0.22 11.08 4.64
N LYS A 89 -0.14 12.11 3.87
CA LYS A 89 -1.28 12.11 2.94
C LYS A 89 -0.92 11.54 1.58
N LEU A 90 0.30 11.79 1.12
CA LEU A 90 0.81 11.28 -0.16
C LEU A 90 1.15 9.79 -0.10
N VAL A 91 1.68 9.32 1.03
CA VAL A 91 2.10 7.92 1.22
C VAL A 91 0.97 7.01 1.71
N LYS A 92 -0.07 7.53 2.36
CA LYS A 92 -1.18 6.72 2.89
C LYS A 92 -1.97 5.94 1.84
N ASN A 93 -1.94 6.36 0.59
CA ASN A 93 -2.60 5.61 -0.48
C ASN A 93 -1.80 4.38 -0.95
N ASN A 94 -0.54 4.21 -0.52
CA ASN A 94 0.29 3.09 -0.97
C ASN A 94 0.31 1.91 0.02
N LYS A 95 -0.29 2.05 1.22
CA LYS A 95 -0.35 0.92 2.18
C LYS A 95 -1.45 -0.11 1.84
N ASN A 96 -2.34 0.19 0.90
CA ASN A 96 -3.36 -0.76 0.43
C ASN A 96 -2.99 -1.48 -0.87
N SER A 97 -1.77 -1.32 -1.41
CA SER A 97 -1.36 -1.94 -2.69
C SER A 97 0.02 -2.61 -2.66
N GLN A 98 0.64 -2.78 -1.47
CA GLN A 98 1.90 -3.51 -1.35
C GLN A 98 1.76 -4.64 -0.33
N ASP A 99 0.89 -5.60 -0.65
CA ASP A 99 1.02 -6.96 -0.13
C ASP A 99 0.71 -7.96 -1.24
N SER A 100 1.59 -8.06 -2.20
CA SER A 100 1.79 -9.26 -3.00
C SER A 100 3.08 -9.11 -3.81
N ASN A 101 4.20 -9.40 -3.20
CA ASN A 101 5.43 -10.07 -3.64
C ASN A 101 6.64 -9.55 -2.87
N GLN A 102 6.81 -9.99 -1.65
CA GLN A 102 8.12 -10.31 -1.12
C GLN A 102 8.12 -11.77 -0.75
N GLU A 103 8.90 -12.52 -1.50
CA GLU A 103 9.28 -13.87 -1.19
C GLU A 103 9.81 -13.94 0.24
N SER A 104 9.11 -14.67 1.01
CA SER A 104 9.11 -14.87 2.43
C SER A 104 10.38 -15.50 2.96
N GLN A 105 10.87 -14.92 4.02
CA GLN A 105 11.37 -15.71 5.12
C GLN A 105 10.32 -15.67 6.26
N PRO A 106 10.11 -16.77 6.99
CA PRO A 106 9.05 -16.85 7.98
C PRO A 106 9.47 -16.13 9.26
N HIS A 107 9.09 -14.86 9.40
CA HIS A 107 9.03 -14.23 10.71
C HIS A 107 7.60 -14.45 11.26
N SER A 108 7.54 -15.27 12.31
CA SER A 108 6.37 -15.43 13.17
C SER A 108 5.90 -14.07 13.67
N THR A 109 4.93 -13.49 12.98
CA THR A 109 4.23 -12.28 13.45
C THR A 109 3.30 -12.71 14.56
N GLN A 110 3.76 -12.63 15.81
CA GLN A 110 2.88 -12.71 16.97
C GLN A 110 2.00 -11.46 16.93
N LEU A 111 0.75 -11.65 16.51
CA LEU A 111 -0.30 -10.61 16.61
C LEU A 111 -0.52 -10.32 18.08
N THR A 112 -0.17 -9.11 18.52
CA THR A 112 -0.38 -8.71 19.92
C THR A 112 -1.83 -8.31 20.16
N GLU A 113 -2.33 -8.57 21.36
CA GLU A 113 -3.72 -8.22 21.75
C GLU A 113 -4.00 -6.73 21.56
N ASP A 114 -3.03 -5.86 21.85
CA ASP A 114 -3.15 -4.41 21.69
C ASP A 114 -3.35 -3.99 20.21
N GLU A 115 -2.66 -4.65 19.29
CA GLU A 115 -2.86 -4.41 17.83
C GLU A 115 -4.24 -4.86 17.38
N LEU A 116 -4.76 -5.97 17.88
CA LEU A 116 -6.10 -6.45 17.57
C LEU A 116 -7.18 -5.53 18.15
N ARG A 117 -6.96 -4.93 19.32
CA ARG A 117 -7.88 -3.96 19.93
C ARG A 117 -8.01 -2.67 19.12
N THR A 118 -7.03 -2.29 18.34
CA THR A 118 -7.09 -1.10 17.45
C THR A 118 -7.90 -1.33 16.16
N LYS A 119 -8.11 -2.59 15.76
CA LYS A 119 -8.83 -2.96 14.53
C LYS A 119 -10.35 -2.84 14.68
N THR A 120 -11.05 -2.66 13.56
CA THR A 120 -12.52 -2.67 13.55
C THR A 120 -13.06 -4.11 13.59
N ASN A 121 -14.35 -4.27 13.97
CA ASN A 121 -14.99 -5.60 13.96
C ASN A 121 -14.99 -6.24 12.56
N ALA A 122 -15.10 -5.43 11.50
CA ALA A 122 -15.03 -5.91 10.13
C ALA A 122 -13.63 -6.47 9.79
N ASP A 123 -12.56 -5.77 10.22
CA ASP A 123 -11.18 -6.21 10.00
C ASP A 123 -10.84 -7.47 10.78
N LEU A 124 -11.36 -7.62 12.01
CA LEU A 124 -11.18 -8.82 12.82
C LEU A 124 -11.87 -10.04 12.19
N LYS A 125 -13.07 -9.88 11.63
CA LYS A 125 -13.78 -10.94 10.91
C LYS A 125 -13.03 -11.36 9.64
N ASN A 126 -12.50 -10.40 8.89
CA ASN A 126 -11.68 -10.68 7.71
C ASN A 126 -10.38 -11.42 8.09
N LEU A 127 -9.76 -11.09 9.22
CA LEU A 127 -8.58 -11.80 9.75
C LEU A 127 -8.90 -13.25 10.12
N ILE A 128 -10.05 -13.54 10.77
CA ILE A 128 -10.48 -14.89 11.09
C ILE A 128 -10.65 -15.73 9.83
N THR A 129 -11.24 -15.13 8.78
CA THR A 129 -11.40 -15.79 7.48
C THR A 129 -10.06 -16.00 6.77
N ALA A 130 -9.16 -15.03 6.81
CA ALA A 130 -7.83 -15.10 6.17
C ALA A 130 -6.89 -16.10 6.86
N LEU A 131 -7.04 -16.30 8.18
CA LEU A 131 -6.28 -17.27 8.97
C LEU A 131 -6.92 -18.69 8.92
N GLU A 132 -7.98 -18.88 8.10
CA GLU A 132 -8.71 -20.12 7.97
C GLU A 132 -9.17 -20.74 9.32
N ILE A 133 -9.43 -19.88 10.31
CA ILE A 133 -9.90 -20.31 11.62
C ILE A 133 -11.32 -20.83 11.47
N LYS A 134 -11.52 -22.12 11.76
CA LYS A 134 -12.84 -22.76 11.69
C LYS A 134 -13.76 -22.16 12.72
N THR A 135 -14.64 -21.28 12.28
CA THR A 135 -15.70 -20.66 13.09
C THR A 135 -17.04 -20.81 12.39
N ASP A 136 -18.12 -20.84 13.16
CA ASP A 136 -19.48 -20.89 12.61
C ASP A 136 -19.84 -19.53 12.00
N ASP A 137 -20.52 -19.53 10.84
CA ASP A 137 -21.03 -18.33 10.18
C ASP A 137 -21.94 -17.48 11.09
N GLN A 138 -22.64 -18.14 12.01
CA GLN A 138 -23.50 -17.47 12.98
C GLN A 138 -22.69 -16.73 14.05
N PHE A 139 -21.55 -17.28 14.46
CA PHE A 139 -20.60 -16.64 15.35
C PHE A 139 -20.04 -15.36 14.72
N LEU A 140 -19.59 -15.40 13.45
CA LEU A 140 -19.07 -14.24 12.76
C LEU A 140 -20.09 -13.10 12.61
N LYS A 141 -21.40 -13.41 12.60
CA LYS A 141 -22.46 -12.38 12.52
C LYS A 141 -22.74 -11.69 13.86
N THR A 142 -22.64 -12.42 14.96
CA THR A 142 -23.11 -11.99 16.30
C THR A 142 -22.00 -11.70 17.30
N ALA A 143 -20.77 -12.19 17.06
CA ALA A 143 -19.65 -12.06 18.00
C ALA A 143 -19.26 -10.61 18.25
N LYS A 144 -19.01 -10.32 19.53
CA LYS A 144 -18.48 -9.03 19.99
C LYS A 144 -16.98 -8.95 19.74
N LYS A 145 -16.43 -7.73 19.78
CA LYS A 145 -15.02 -7.45 19.50
C LYS A 145 -14.06 -8.31 20.33
N ASP A 146 -14.32 -8.44 21.61
CA ASP A 146 -13.47 -9.20 22.52
C ASP A 146 -13.49 -10.71 22.22
N GLU A 147 -14.63 -11.24 21.79
CA GLU A 147 -14.76 -12.65 21.37
C GLU A 147 -13.99 -12.94 20.10
N LEU A 148 -14.01 -12.01 19.11
CA LEU A 148 -13.24 -12.11 17.88
C LEU A 148 -11.72 -12.07 18.18
N ILE A 149 -11.27 -11.19 19.08
CA ILE A 149 -9.87 -11.09 19.51
C ILE A 149 -9.43 -12.39 20.19
N THR A 150 -10.21 -12.89 21.14
CA THR A 150 -9.91 -14.14 21.84
C THR A 150 -9.79 -15.31 20.88
N THR A 151 -10.69 -15.39 19.91
CA THR A 151 -10.66 -16.46 18.88
C THR A 151 -9.39 -16.40 18.04
N ILE A 152 -8.95 -15.23 17.64
CA ILE A 152 -7.70 -15.03 16.89
C ILE A 152 -6.50 -15.43 17.76
N MET A 153 -6.41 -14.94 18.98
CA MET A 153 -5.31 -15.24 19.91
C MET A 153 -5.16 -16.72 20.23
N THR A 154 -6.29 -17.41 20.46
CA THR A 154 -6.29 -18.85 20.80
C THR A 154 -5.84 -19.71 19.61
N ASN A 155 -6.12 -19.30 18.37
CA ASN A 155 -5.78 -20.06 17.17
C ASN A 155 -4.47 -19.64 16.51
N SER A 156 -3.87 -18.49 16.90
CA SER A 156 -2.55 -18.04 16.42
C SER A 156 -1.38 -18.61 17.23
N HIS A 157 -1.62 -19.29 18.35
CA HIS A 157 -0.62 -20.05 19.08
C HIS A 157 -0.71 -21.53 18.68
N PRO A 158 0.27 -22.12 17.96
CA PRO A 158 0.34 -23.54 17.79
C PRO A 158 0.53 -24.18 19.18
N LYS A 159 -0.35 -25.11 19.56
CA LYS A 159 -0.18 -25.95 20.73
C LYS A 159 1.18 -26.64 20.62
N GLU A 160 2.09 -26.36 21.53
CA GLU A 160 3.23 -27.24 21.77
C GLU A 160 2.70 -28.66 22.03
N ALA A 161 3.05 -29.57 21.14
CA ALA A 161 2.78 -30.99 21.31
C ALA A 161 3.55 -31.45 22.56
N ASN A 162 2.79 -31.71 23.61
CA ASN A 162 3.30 -32.40 24.80
C ASN A 162 3.68 -33.82 24.40
N ASN A 163 4.97 -34.04 24.13
CA ASN A 163 5.53 -35.34 23.92
C ASN A 163 5.80 -35.93 25.32
N GLY A 164 4.77 -36.59 25.88
CA GLY A 164 4.92 -37.41 27.06
C GLY A 164 5.85 -38.59 26.74
N ILE A 165 6.97 -38.61 27.38
CA ILE A 165 7.88 -39.74 27.46
C ILE A 165 7.32 -40.61 28.58
N ASP A 166 6.74 -41.74 28.23
CA ASP A 166 6.52 -42.89 29.13
C ASP A 166 7.36 -44.05 28.61
N GLY A 167 8.17 -44.64 29.50
CA GLY A 167 8.77 -45.95 29.37
C GLY A 167 10.25 -45.99 29.64
#